data_3e852f100161b604965af98d18cf3743
#
_entry.id   3e852f100161b604965af98d18cf3743
#
_cell.length_a   1.000
_cell.length_b   1.000
_cell.length_c   1.000
_cell.angle_alpha   90.00
_cell.angle_beta   90.00
_cell.angle_gamma   90.00
#
_symmetry.space_group_name_H-M   'P 1'
#
loop_
_entity.id
_entity.type
_entity.pdbx_description
1 polymer ?
#
loop_
_entity_poly.entity_id
_entity_poly.type
_entity_poly.pdbx_seq_one_letter_code
_entity_poly.pdbx_strand_id
1 'polypeptide(L)' 'MRITEEGKKNLINIRVFKYRGKVYIVSEVKIDTKGFNGCYRRMYGVKYCLINTNLSPMEKQRTLHRLIKEKYLTRG' A
#
# COMPACT_ATOMS: atom_id res chain seq x y z
N MET A 1 -9.67 -6.60 -11.87
CA MET A 1 -8.34 -7.00 -12.31
C MET A 1 -7.80 -8.13 -11.46
N ARG A 2 -7.08 -9.00 -12.07
CA ARG A 2 -6.58 -10.17 -11.40
C ARG A 2 -5.07 -10.11 -11.25
N ILE A 3 -4.57 -10.55 -10.08
CA ILE A 3 -3.14 -10.57 -9.85
C ILE A 3 -2.56 -11.85 -10.44
N THR A 4 -1.59 -11.69 -11.32
CA THR A 4 -0.93 -12.83 -11.94
C THR A 4 0.11 -13.42 -10.99
N GLU A 5 0.65 -14.56 -11.38
CA GLU A 5 1.75 -15.16 -10.64
C GLU A 5 2.90 -14.20 -10.47
N GLU A 6 3.23 -13.49 -11.54
CA GLU A 6 4.31 -12.53 -11.49
C GLU A 6 4.00 -11.38 -10.54
N GLY A 7 2.75 -10.92 -10.54
CA GLY A 7 2.35 -9.87 -9.64
C GLY A 7 2.54 -10.26 -8.19
N LYS A 8 2.21 -11.49 -7.86
CA LYS A 8 2.38 -11.98 -6.50
C LYS A 8 3.83 -12.02 -6.09
N LYS A 9 4.70 -12.41 -7.01
CA LYS A 9 6.12 -12.51 -6.72
C LYS A 9 6.76 -11.16 -6.42
N ASN A 10 6.14 -10.08 -6.91
CA ASN A 10 6.69 -8.75 -6.70
C ASN A 10 6.27 -8.13 -5.38
N LEU A 11 5.33 -8.75 -4.68
CA LEU A 11 4.88 -8.22 -3.40
C LEU A 11 5.76 -8.76 -2.27
N ILE A 12 6.25 -7.87 -1.44
CA ILE A 12 7.09 -8.26 -0.32
C ILE A 12 6.62 -7.56 0.94
N ASN A 13 7.10 -8.05 2.08
CA ASN A 13 6.80 -7.47 3.38
C ASN A 13 5.31 -7.29 3.62
N ILE A 14 4.55 -8.34 3.31
CA ILE A 14 3.10 -8.30 3.47
C ILE A 14 2.75 -8.38 4.95
N ARG A 15 1.93 -7.43 5.42
CA ARG A 15 1.51 -7.38 6.80
C ARG A 15 0.02 -7.17 6.89
N VAL A 16 -0.59 -7.77 7.90
CA VAL A 16 -2.02 -7.63 8.14
C VAL A 16 -2.20 -7.12 9.56
N PHE A 17 -3.01 -6.08 9.74
CA PHE A 17 -3.25 -5.57 11.07
C PHE A 17 -4.61 -4.89 11.14
N LYS A 18 -5.07 -4.66 12.37
CA LYS A 18 -6.30 -3.94 12.63
C LYS A 18 -5.98 -2.58 13.20
N TYR A 19 -6.73 -1.59 12.74
CA TYR A 19 -6.58 -0.25 13.25
C TYR A 19 -7.97 0.38 13.31
N ARG A 20 -8.40 0.74 14.52
CA ARG A 20 -9.73 1.32 14.76
C ARG A 20 -10.84 0.45 14.19
N GLY A 21 -10.72 -0.84 14.40
CA GLY A 21 -11.75 -1.78 13.98
C GLY A 21 -11.76 -2.13 12.50
N LYS A 22 -10.79 -1.62 11.76
CA LYS A 22 -10.71 -1.91 10.32
C LYS A 22 -9.48 -2.75 10.04
N VAL A 23 -9.60 -3.62 9.05
CA VAL A 23 -8.51 -4.50 8.66
C VAL A 23 -7.72 -3.86 7.52
N TYR A 24 -6.40 -3.87 7.66
CA TYR A 24 -5.49 -3.34 6.67
C TYR A 24 -4.52 -4.42 6.24
N ILE A 25 -4.27 -4.50 4.95
CA ILE A 25 -3.23 -5.36 4.40
C ILE A 25 -2.24 -4.44 3.70
N VAL A 26 -1.01 -4.43 4.19
CA VAL A 26 0.02 -3.56 3.66
C VAL A 26 1.10 -4.42 3.02
N SER A 27 1.46 -4.09 1.80
CA SER A 27 2.53 -4.79 1.11
C SER A 27 3.40 -3.78 0.39
N GLU A 28 4.62 -4.21 0.05
CA GLU A 28 5.55 -3.38 -0.69
C GLU A 28 5.79 -4.03 -2.04
N VAL A 29 6.04 -3.18 -3.03
CA VAL A 29 6.31 -3.66 -4.37
C VAL A 29 7.45 -2.85 -4.95
N LYS A 30 8.28 -3.50 -5.74
CA LYS A 30 9.39 -2.82 -6.40
C LYS A 30 8.90 -2.27 -7.73
N ILE A 31 8.78 -0.95 -7.79
CA ILE A 31 8.32 -0.27 -9.00
C ILE A 31 9.31 0.85 -9.32
N ASP A 32 9.79 0.84 -10.54
CA ASP A 32 10.76 1.84 -10.96
C ASP A 32 10.13 3.09 -11.54
N THR A 33 8.84 3.25 -11.38
CA THR A 33 8.15 4.42 -11.89
C THR A 33 8.42 5.61 -10.98
N LYS A 34 8.91 6.68 -11.56
CA LYS A 34 9.16 7.89 -10.80
C LYS A 34 7.87 8.48 -10.27
N GLY A 35 7.94 8.96 -9.05
CA GLY A 35 6.78 9.62 -8.46
C GLY A 35 5.76 8.70 -7.84
N PHE A 36 5.92 7.39 -7.98
CA PHE A 36 5.00 6.47 -7.35
C PHE A 36 5.46 6.16 -5.94
N ASN A 37 4.70 6.59 -4.95
CA ASN A 37 5.00 6.29 -3.57
C ASN A 37 4.13 5.17 -3.03
N GLY A 38 2.85 5.21 -3.35
CA GLY A 38 1.95 4.19 -2.88
C GLY A 38 0.52 4.45 -3.30
N CYS A 39 -0.32 3.45 -3.12
CA CYS A 39 -1.74 3.58 -3.42
C CYS A 39 -2.51 2.65 -2.50
N TYR A 40 -3.82 2.81 -2.49
CA TYR A 40 -4.66 1.93 -1.69
C TYR A 40 -5.92 1.57 -2.45
N ARG A 41 -6.56 0.51 -1.99
CA ARG A 41 -7.80 0.05 -2.56
C ARG A 41 -8.63 -0.60 -1.46
N ARG A 42 -9.92 -0.37 -1.49
CA ARG A 42 -10.83 -1.01 -0.54
C ARG A 42 -11.61 -2.11 -1.24
N MET A 43 -11.65 -3.28 -0.60
CA MET A 43 -12.44 -4.39 -1.11
C MET A 43 -12.94 -5.20 0.07
N TYR A 44 -14.26 -5.43 0.08
CA TYR A 44 -14.87 -6.31 1.09
C TYR A 44 -14.50 -5.91 2.52
N GLY A 45 -14.48 -4.62 2.78
CA GLY A 45 -14.20 -4.14 4.13
C GLY A 45 -12.74 -4.16 4.53
N VAL A 46 -11.87 -4.51 3.59
CA VAL A 46 -10.44 -4.55 3.85
C VAL A 46 -9.76 -3.49 3.00
N LYS A 47 -8.83 -2.77 3.59
CA LYS A 47 -8.06 -1.79 2.85
C LYS A 47 -6.69 -2.37 2.50
N TYR A 48 -6.41 -2.41 1.21
CA TYR A 48 -5.13 -2.90 0.71
C TYR A 48 -4.26 -1.71 0.40
N CYS A 49 -3.08 -1.65 1.03
CA CYS A 49 -2.14 -0.56 0.82
C CYS A 49 -0.89 -1.10 0.15
N LEU A 50 -0.44 -0.40 -0.88
CA LEU A 50 0.72 -0.81 -1.65
C LEU A 50 1.74 0.31 -1.58
N ILE A 51 2.96 -0.02 -1.18
CA ILE A 51 4.01 0.98 -0.98
C ILE A 51 5.21 0.63 -1.84
N ASN A 52 5.82 1.64 -2.43
CA ASN A 52 7.01 1.44 -3.24
C ASN A 52 8.19 1.09 -2.34
N THR A 53 8.78 -0.08 -2.54
CA THR A 53 9.86 -0.54 -1.68
C THR A 53 11.14 0.27 -1.87
N ASN A 54 11.23 1.06 -2.92
CA ASN A 54 12.41 1.89 -3.17
C ASN A 54 12.45 3.14 -2.30
N LEU A 55 11.39 3.43 -1.58
CA LEU A 55 11.38 4.59 -0.69
C LEU A 55 12.26 4.34 0.53
N SER A 56 12.75 5.42 1.12
CA SER A 56 13.46 5.31 2.39
C SER A 56 12.50 4.86 3.47
N PRO A 57 13.00 4.31 4.58
CA PRO A 57 12.12 3.88 5.66
C PRO A 57 11.18 4.99 6.15
N MET A 58 11.70 6.21 6.24
CA MET A 58 10.89 7.33 6.68
C MET A 58 9.78 7.65 5.68
N GLU A 59 10.10 7.59 4.41
CA GLU A 59 9.10 7.86 3.39
C GLU A 59 8.05 6.77 3.31
N LYS A 60 8.47 5.53 3.54
CA LYS A 60 7.51 4.42 3.61
C LYS A 60 6.51 4.66 4.73
N GLN A 61 7.00 5.08 5.88
CA GLN A 61 6.13 5.33 7.02
C GLN A 61 5.18 6.48 6.75
N ARG A 62 5.66 7.55 6.16
CA ARG A 62 4.81 8.68 5.80
C ARG A 62 3.75 8.27 4.80
N THR A 63 4.15 7.51 3.80
CA THR A 63 3.22 7.06 2.78
C THR A 63 2.14 6.20 3.41
N LEU A 64 2.51 5.29 4.29
CA LEU A 64 1.53 4.44 4.94
C LEU A 64 0.54 5.27 5.75
N HIS A 65 1.01 6.26 6.49
CA HIS A 65 0.11 7.12 7.25
C HIS A 65 -0.88 7.84 6.35
N ARG A 66 -0.41 8.34 5.22
CA ARG A 66 -1.30 9.01 4.28
C ARG A 66 -2.34 8.07 3.72
N LEU A 67 -1.93 6.86 3.39
CA LEU A 67 -2.87 5.87 2.85
C LEU A 67 -3.93 5.51 3.88
N ILE A 68 -3.52 5.33 5.12
CA ILE A 68 -4.47 4.99 6.18
C ILE A 68 -5.45 6.12 6.41
N LYS A 69 -4.96 7.35 6.47
CA LYS A 69 -5.80 8.50 6.74
C LYS A 69 -6.48 9.06 5.51
N GLU A 70 -6.02 8.67 4.35
CA GLU A 70 -6.60 9.12 3.07
C GLU A 70 -6.62 10.63 2.93
N LYS A 71 -5.63 11.28 3.52
CA LYS A 71 -5.65 12.74 3.53
C LYS A 71 -5.39 13.36 2.17
N TYR A 72 -4.48 12.77 1.42
CA TYR A 72 -4.10 13.36 0.13
C TYR A 72 -4.70 12.64 -1.05
N LEU A 73 -5.10 11.41 -0.84
CA LEU A 73 -5.61 10.60 -1.93
C LEU A 73 -7.06 10.91 -2.27
N THR A 74 -7.77 11.55 -1.34
CA THR A 74 -9.16 11.88 -1.58
C THR A 74 -9.31 12.95 -2.65
N ARG A 75 -8.25 13.65 -2.92
CA ARG A 75 -8.29 14.67 -3.98
C ARG A 75 -8.11 14.04 -5.34
N GLY A 76 -7.64 12.87 -5.32
CA GLY A 76 -7.47 12.07 -6.53
C GLY A 76 -6.83 12.76 -7.64
#